data_7e0508b8fb038aa25c821f536d5e853d
#
_entry.id   7e0508b8fb038aa25c821f536d5e853d
#
_cell.length_a   1.000
_cell.length_b   1.000
_cell.length_c   1.000
_cell.angle_alpha   90.00
_cell.angle_beta   90.00
_cell.angle_gamma   90.00
#
_symmetry.space_group_name_H-M   'P 1'
#
loop_
_entity.id
_entity.type
_entity.pdbx_description
1 polymer ?
#
loop_
_entity_poly.entity_id
_entity_poly.type
_entity_poly.pdbx_seq_one_letter_code
_entity_poly.pdbx_strand_id
1 'polypeptide(L)'
;MREAFLVDENSGEKYSLSEPRWCSDTKSPLNFSEVKGITPDLIKSAEKSIWRYKSAFPCKIPEPVSLGEGCTPLVPFSFRERRALFKLEWFSPTGSFKDRGASVMMSFLKQQNIKEVVEDSSGNGGAAIAAYGAAAGISVNIVTPSNASAPKISQIKAYGAKVHLVPGSREETEQAALEMAKSVFYASHNWHPFFLQGTKTLGYELWEDLNFKAPDNIIIPTGAGSNVLGCY
;
A
#
# COMPACT_ATOMS: atom_id res chain seq x y z
N MET A 1 8.54 24.00 -6.31
CA MET A 1 7.72 23.13 -5.42
C MET A 1 8.55 22.88 -4.18
N ARG A 2 8.00 23.07 -2.97
CA ARG A 2 8.69 22.63 -1.76
C ARG A 2 8.78 21.12 -1.83
N GLU A 3 9.92 20.58 -1.47
CA GLU A 3 10.16 19.14 -1.43
C GLU A 3 9.43 18.58 -0.20
N ALA A 4 8.61 17.54 -0.38
CA ALA A 4 7.98 16.87 0.74
C ALA A 4 9.04 16.10 1.53
N PHE A 5 8.86 15.99 2.83
CA PHE A 5 9.71 15.22 3.72
C PHE A 5 8.85 14.37 4.67
N LEU A 6 9.45 13.37 5.27
CA LEU A 6 8.80 12.56 6.30
C LEU A 6 8.97 13.24 7.66
N VAL A 7 7.98 13.09 8.53
CA VAL A 7 7.95 13.67 9.89
C VAL A 7 7.61 12.59 10.90
N ASP A 8 8.35 12.53 11.96
CA ASP A 8 7.93 11.88 13.19
C ASP A 8 7.09 12.88 14.00
N GLU A 9 5.79 12.65 14.12
CA GLU A 9 4.88 13.57 14.81
C GLU A 9 5.13 13.62 16.31
N ASN A 10 5.77 12.62 16.90
CA ASN A 10 6.08 12.61 18.33
C ASN A 10 7.28 13.50 18.68
N SER A 11 8.32 13.47 17.84
CA SER A 11 9.55 14.27 18.06
C SER A 11 9.59 15.56 17.26
N GLY A 12 8.81 15.66 16.19
CA GLY A 12 8.87 16.75 15.19
C GLY A 12 10.06 16.64 14.24
N GLU A 13 10.81 15.54 14.30
CA GLU A 13 11.99 15.32 13.48
C GLU A 13 11.63 15.06 12.03
N LYS A 14 12.46 15.57 11.11
CA LYS A 14 12.21 15.57 9.68
C LYS A 14 13.26 14.76 8.93
N TYR A 15 12.82 13.96 7.98
CA TYR A 15 13.69 13.08 7.19
C TYR A 15 13.47 13.30 5.70
N SER A 16 14.58 13.33 4.96
CA SER A 16 14.53 13.46 3.49
C SER A 16 13.94 12.20 2.85
N LEU A 17 13.18 12.40 1.76
CA LEU A 17 12.72 11.29 0.93
C LEU A 17 13.86 10.61 0.14
N SER A 18 15.05 11.19 0.09
CA SER A 18 16.22 10.57 -0.54
C SER A 18 16.83 9.43 0.30
N GLU A 19 16.50 9.37 1.60
CA GLU A 19 16.96 8.33 2.50
C GLU A 19 15.88 7.26 2.68
N PRO A 20 16.17 5.98 2.38
CA PRO A 20 15.22 4.90 2.60
C PRO A 20 14.89 4.75 4.08
N ARG A 21 13.63 4.98 4.46
CA ARG A 21 13.17 4.85 5.85
C ARG A 21 11.78 4.24 5.91
N TRP A 22 11.56 3.38 6.88
CA TRP A 22 10.24 2.84 7.21
C TRP A 22 9.73 3.32 8.57
N CYS A 23 10.61 3.85 9.44
CA CYS A 23 10.30 4.46 10.74
C CYS A 23 11.29 5.57 11.06
N SER A 24 11.00 6.35 12.12
CA SER A 24 11.91 7.34 12.69
C SER A 24 13.06 6.70 13.48
N ASP A 25 14.00 7.50 13.93
CA ASP A 25 15.09 7.06 14.81
C ASP A 25 14.57 6.61 16.19
N THR A 26 13.42 7.14 16.61
CA THR A 26 12.70 6.74 17.84
C THR A 26 11.78 5.53 17.64
N LYS A 27 11.80 4.86 16.46
CA LYS A 27 10.93 3.76 16.09
C LYS A 27 9.43 4.12 16.08
N SER A 28 9.13 5.37 15.73
CA SER A 28 7.77 5.86 15.53
C SER A 28 7.36 5.79 14.05
N PRO A 29 6.07 5.68 13.73
CA PRO A 29 5.57 5.83 12.36
C PRO A 29 5.92 7.20 11.79
N LEU A 30 6.10 7.24 10.48
CA LEU A 30 6.41 8.47 9.74
C LEU A 30 5.20 8.91 8.92
N ASN A 31 4.92 10.21 8.94
CA ASN A 31 3.94 10.86 8.09
C ASN A 31 4.60 11.81 7.09
N PHE A 32 3.85 12.26 6.09
CA PHE A 32 4.32 13.31 5.18
C PHE A 32 4.06 14.69 5.76
N SER A 33 5.03 15.59 5.61
CA SER A 33 4.91 16.99 6.05
C SER A 33 3.77 17.74 5.36
N GLU A 34 3.58 17.46 4.09
CA GLU A 34 2.51 18.03 3.26
C GLU A 34 2.06 16.98 2.25
N VAL A 35 0.77 16.80 2.11
CA VAL A 35 0.17 15.98 1.05
C VAL A 35 -0.77 16.87 0.24
N LYS A 36 -0.52 16.95 -1.06
CA LYS A 36 -1.37 17.74 -1.96
C LYS A 36 -2.65 16.98 -2.27
N GLY A 37 -3.76 17.70 -2.27
CA GLY A 37 -4.99 17.23 -2.90
C GLY A 37 -4.84 17.17 -4.43
N ILE A 38 -5.88 16.68 -5.08
CA ILE A 38 -5.97 16.62 -6.54
C ILE A 38 -7.25 17.32 -7.01
N THR A 39 -7.17 17.98 -8.16
CA THR A 39 -8.34 18.54 -8.85
C THR A 39 -8.66 17.70 -10.09
N PRO A 40 -9.90 17.73 -10.60
CA PRO A 40 -10.31 16.89 -11.75
C PRO A 40 -9.41 17.04 -12.97
N ASP A 41 -8.93 18.24 -13.27
CA ASP A 41 -8.05 18.53 -14.40
C ASP A 41 -6.63 17.90 -14.29
N LEU A 42 -6.23 17.54 -13.08
CA LEU A 42 -4.93 16.89 -12.83
C LEU A 42 -5.02 15.36 -12.99
N ILE A 43 -6.21 14.79 -13.10
CA ILE A 43 -6.42 13.36 -13.28
C ILE A 43 -6.10 12.96 -14.72
N LYS A 44 -5.23 11.98 -14.89
CA LYS A 44 -4.85 11.46 -16.22
C LYS A 44 -5.80 10.34 -16.65
N SER A 45 -7.00 10.67 -17.10
CA SER A 45 -8.08 9.72 -17.40
C SER A 45 -7.74 8.66 -18.46
N ALA A 46 -6.76 8.90 -19.31
CA ALA A 46 -6.24 7.90 -20.25
C ALA A 46 -5.46 6.77 -19.57
N GLU A 47 -4.88 7.03 -18.39
CA GLU A 47 -4.20 6.01 -17.58
C GLU A 47 -5.24 5.11 -16.90
N LYS A 48 -5.11 3.79 -17.07
CA LYS A 48 -6.07 2.80 -16.55
C LYS A 48 -5.58 2.08 -15.29
N SER A 49 -4.91 2.84 -14.42
CA SER A 49 -4.43 2.40 -13.12
C SER A 49 -4.52 3.53 -12.10
N ILE A 50 -4.13 3.28 -10.85
CA ILE A 50 -4.04 4.32 -9.81
C ILE A 50 -3.08 5.46 -10.18
N TRP A 51 -2.17 5.22 -11.12
CA TRP A 51 -1.18 6.20 -11.58
C TRP A 51 -1.79 7.38 -12.32
N ARG A 52 -3.09 7.30 -12.65
CA ARG A 52 -3.87 8.46 -13.11
C ARG A 52 -3.91 9.60 -12.08
N TYR A 53 -3.73 9.27 -10.79
CA TYR A 53 -3.70 10.21 -9.66
C TYR A 53 -2.29 10.60 -9.22
N LYS A 54 -1.26 10.33 -10.03
CA LYS A 54 0.16 10.56 -9.66
C LYS A 54 0.49 12.00 -9.29
N SER A 55 -0.31 12.97 -9.71
CA SER A 55 -0.16 14.38 -9.34
C SER A 55 -0.39 14.65 -7.85
N ALA A 56 -1.09 13.73 -7.14
CA ALA A 56 -1.36 13.81 -5.71
C ALA A 56 -0.29 13.11 -4.85
N PHE A 57 0.72 12.47 -5.43
CA PHE A 57 1.77 11.84 -4.66
C PHE A 57 2.81 12.86 -4.17
N PRO A 58 3.43 12.63 -3.01
CA PRO A 58 4.32 13.60 -2.36
C PRO A 58 5.62 13.85 -3.16
N CYS A 59 6.00 12.93 -4.02
CA CYS A 59 7.14 13.07 -4.91
C CYS A 59 6.85 12.51 -6.31
N LYS A 60 7.71 12.83 -7.27
CA LYS A 60 7.64 12.23 -8.60
C LYS A 60 8.19 10.81 -8.57
N ILE A 61 7.46 9.89 -9.17
CA ILE A 61 7.90 8.50 -9.41
C ILE A 61 7.90 8.32 -10.94
N PRO A 62 9.06 8.44 -11.60
CA PRO A 62 9.15 8.43 -13.07
C PRO A 62 8.80 7.06 -13.67
N GLU A 63 9.18 5.99 -13.00
CA GLU A 63 8.99 4.61 -13.46
C GLU A 63 8.11 3.83 -12.49
N PRO A 64 6.78 3.97 -12.60
CA PRO A 64 5.86 3.27 -11.73
C PRO A 64 5.88 1.76 -11.98
N VAL A 65 5.77 1.00 -10.89
CA VAL A 65 5.54 -0.44 -10.93
C VAL A 65 4.04 -0.65 -10.83
N SER A 66 3.41 -1.00 -11.93
CA SER A 66 1.96 -1.21 -12.02
C SER A 66 1.64 -2.57 -12.65
N LEU A 67 0.64 -3.23 -12.11
CA LEU A 67 0.04 -4.45 -12.66
C LEU A 67 -1.40 -4.18 -13.14
N GLY A 68 -1.80 -2.88 -13.23
CA GLY A 68 -3.14 -2.45 -13.62
C GLY A 68 -4.11 -2.32 -12.43
N GLU A 69 -3.59 -2.13 -11.22
CA GLU A 69 -4.39 -1.90 -10.01
C GLU A 69 -5.18 -0.59 -10.09
N GLY A 70 -6.34 -0.57 -9.46
CA GLY A 70 -7.31 0.53 -9.54
C GLY A 70 -8.30 0.35 -10.69
N CYS A 71 -9.09 1.40 -10.97
CA CYS A 71 -10.21 1.37 -11.91
C CYS A 71 -11.16 0.18 -11.64
N THR A 72 -11.34 -0.15 -10.37
CA THR A 72 -12.20 -1.25 -9.95
C THR A 72 -13.68 -0.89 -10.13
N PRO A 73 -14.57 -1.85 -10.43
CA PRO A 73 -15.97 -1.55 -10.65
C PRO A 73 -16.65 -0.94 -9.42
N LEU A 74 -17.50 0.07 -9.63
CA LEU A 74 -18.45 0.58 -8.64
C LEU A 74 -19.86 0.15 -9.06
N VAL A 75 -20.42 -0.84 -8.37
CA VAL A 75 -21.64 -1.55 -8.78
C VAL A 75 -22.80 -1.20 -7.86
N PRO A 76 -23.97 -0.77 -8.42
CA PRO A 76 -25.16 -0.56 -7.62
C PRO A 76 -25.78 -1.88 -7.14
N PHE A 77 -26.15 -1.91 -5.88
CA PHE A 77 -26.82 -3.04 -5.26
C PHE A 77 -27.92 -2.58 -4.32
N SER A 78 -29.06 -3.27 -4.33
CA SER A 78 -30.16 -3.00 -3.42
C SER A 78 -30.08 -3.93 -2.21
N PHE A 79 -30.02 -3.35 -1.01
CA PHE A 79 -30.01 -4.07 0.24
C PHE A 79 -31.07 -3.53 1.19
N ARG A 80 -32.03 -4.37 1.59
CA ARG A 80 -33.14 -4.01 2.50
C ARG A 80 -33.81 -2.67 2.10
N GLU A 81 -34.28 -2.58 0.86
CA GLU A 81 -34.95 -1.40 0.29
C GLU A 81 -34.09 -0.13 0.17
N ARG A 82 -32.79 -0.23 0.51
CA ARG A 82 -31.83 0.86 0.33
C ARG A 82 -30.89 0.56 -0.83
N ARG A 83 -30.56 1.61 -1.57
CA ARG A 83 -29.54 1.52 -2.63
C ARG A 83 -28.16 1.76 -2.02
N ALA A 84 -27.25 0.85 -2.29
CA ALA A 84 -25.83 0.96 -1.95
C ALA A 84 -24.99 0.84 -3.21
N LEU A 85 -23.79 1.36 -3.18
CA LEU A 85 -22.77 1.17 -4.22
C LEU A 85 -21.64 0.33 -3.62
N PHE A 86 -21.23 -0.71 -4.33
CA PHE A 86 -20.16 -1.61 -3.89
C PHE A 86 -18.94 -1.39 -4.76
N LYS A 87 -17.84 -0.95 -4.15
CA LYS A 87 -16.53 -0.84 -4.78
C LYS A 87 -15.82 -2.19 -4.71
N LEU A 88 -15.63 -2.85 -5.86
CA LEU A 88 -15.22 -4.23 -5.95
C LEU A 88 -13.69 -4.37 -5.98
N GLU A 89 -13.02 -4.15 -4.83
CA GLU A 89 -11.56 -4.14 -4.72
C GLU A 89 -10.89 -5.51 -4.96
N TRP A 90 -11.65 -6.60 -5.00
CA TRP A 90 -11.11 -7.92 -5.38
C TRP A 90 -10.85 -8.09 -6.89
N PHE A 91 -11.25 -7.12 -7.73
CA PHE A 91 -10.84 -7.06 -9.14
C PHE A 91 -9.40 -6.54 -9.32
N SER A 92 -8.72 -6.19 -8.24
CA SER A 92 -7.29 -5.85 -8.25
C SER A 92 -6.42 -7.09 -8.58
N PRO A 93 -5.22 -6.91 -9.15
CA PRO A 93 -4.37 -8.00 -9.66
C PRO A 93 -4.09 -9.14 -8.68
N THR A 94 -3.90 -8.86 -7.38
CA THR A 94 -3.71 -9.92 -6.37
C THR A 94 -4.99 -10.24 -5.57
N GLY A 95 -6.12 -9.65 -5.97
CA GLY A 95 -7.44 -9.89 -5.38
C GLY A 95 -7.76 -9.03 -4.16
N SER A 96 -7.11 -7.88 -3.96
CA SER A 96 -7.42 -6.98 -2.87
C SER A 96 -6.93 -5.54 -3.07
N PHE A 97 -7.52 -4.59 -2.31
CA PHE A 97 -7.10 -3.18 -2.29
C PHE A 97 -5.63 -2.96 -1.91
N LYS A 98 -4.97 -3.96 -1.33
CA LYS A 98 -3.54 -3.89 -0.94
C LYS A 98 -2.63 -3.58 -2.14
N ASP A 99 -3.05 -3.92 -3.34
CA ASP A 99 -2.34 -3.66 -4.58
C ASP A 99 -2.09 -2.16 -4.79
N ARG A 100 -3.05 -1.31 -4.42
CA ARG A 100 -2.90 0.15 -4.49
C ARG A 100 -1.70 0.64 -3.68
N GLY A 101 -1.60 0.18 -2.43
CA GLY A 101 -0.48 0.53 -1.54
C GLY A 101 0.85 -0.08 -1.99
N ALA A 102 0.82 -1.36 -2.38
CA ALA A 102 2.01 -2.07 -2.82
C ALA A 102 2.62 -1.45 -4.09
N SER A 103 1.80 -1.07 -5.07
CA SER A 103 2.26 -0.42 -6.30
C SER A 103 3.07 0.85 -5.99
N VAL A 104 2.54 1.76 -5.19
CA VAL A 104 3.21 3.03 -4.88
C VAL A 104 4.45 2.81 -4.02
N MET A 105 4.36 1.98 -2.99
CA MET A 105 5.49 1.71 -2.12
C MET A 105 6.64 1.02 -2.87
N MET A 106 6.36 -0.03 -3.63
CA MET A 106 7.41 -0.75 -4.37
C MET A 106 8.01 0.09 -5.50
N SER A 107 7.24 0.97 -6.13
CA SER A 107 7.74 1.94 -7.09
C SER A 107 8.74 2.91 -6.44
N PHE A 108 8.41 3.42 -5.25
CA PHE A 108 9.28 4.30 -4.50
C PHE A 108 10.56 3.59 -4.05
N LEU A 109 10.47 2.36 -3.53
CA LEU A 109 11.63 1.58 -3.12
C LEU A 109 12.53 1.22 -4.30
N LYS A 110 11.96 0.92 -5.48
CA LYS A 110 12.72 0.75 -6.73
C LYS A 110 13.52 2.01 -7.09
N GLN A 111 12.89 3.18 -6.99
CA GLN A 111 13.56 4.47 -7.24
C GLN A 111 14.71 4.72 -6.27
N GLN A 112 14.61 4.23 -5.04
CA GLN A 112 15.67 4.30 -4.02
C GLN A 112 16.72 3.19 -4.17
N ASN A 113 16.69 2.40 -5.26
CA ASN A 113 17.61 1.29 -5.52
C ASN A 113 17.60 0.18 -4.46
N ILE A 114 16.54 0.02 -3.69
CA ILE A 114 16.35 -1.12 -2.79
C ILE A 114 16.26 -2.39 -3.62
N LYS A 115 17.03 -3.41 -3.26
CA LYS A 115 17.13 -4.69 -4.00
C LYS A 115 16.43 -5.84 -3.29
N GLU A 116 16.26 -5.73 -2.00
CA GLU A 116 15.65 -6.78 -1.17
C GLU A 116 14.84 -6.16 -0.05
N VAL A 117 13.69 -6.76 0.23
CA VAL A 117 12.77 -6.32 1.27
C VAL A 117 12.26 -7.48 2.12
N VAL A 118 11.84 -7.17 3.34
CA VAL A 118 11.09 -8.08 4.22
C VAL A 118 9.73 -7.49 4.58
N GLU A 119 8.72 -8.35 4.65
CA GLU A 119 7.35 -8.05 5.06
C GLU A 119 6.81 -9.15 5.96
N ASP A 120 6.00 -8.82 6.97
CA ASP A 120 5.49 -9.73 8.00
C ASP A 120 4.00 -10.06 7.84
N SER A 121 3.52 -10.26 6.62
CA SER A 121 2.12 -10.54 6.33
C SER A 121 1.89 -11.87 5.63
N SER A 122 1.11 -12.75 6.26
CA SER A 122 0.64 -14.00 5.66
C SER A 122 -0.57 -13.86 4.73
N GLY A 123 -1.15 -12.66 4.63
CA GLY A 123 -2.41 -12.40 3.95
C GLY A 123 -2.25 -11.59 2.66
N ASN A 124 -3.24 -10.74 2.41
CA ASN A 124 -3.29 -9.90 1.22
C ASN A 124 -2.13 -8.89 1.13
N GLY A 125 -1.60 -8.41 2.28
CA GLY A 125 -0.41 -7.56 2.29
C GLY A 125 0.79 -8.28 1.70
N GLY A 126 1.14 -9.46 2.24
CA GLY A 126 2.24 -10.27 1.74
C GLY A 126 2.09 -10.66 0.26
N ALA A 127 0.86 -11.02 -0.17
CA ALA A 127 0.59 -11.35 -1.57
C ALA A 127 0.84 -10.14 -2.50
N ALA A 128 0.36 -8.95 -2.12
CA ALA A 128 0.57 -7.74 -2.89
C ALA A 128 2.06 -7.35 -2.93
N ILE A 129 2.76 -7.33 -1.78
CA ILE A 129 4.19 -7.01 -1.75
C ILE A 129 5.02 -8.01 -2.57
N ALA A 130 4.68 -9.31 -2.53
CA ALA A 130 5.34 -10.32 -3.35
C ALA A 130 5.16 -10.06 -4.86
N ALA A 131 3.94 -9.79 -5.31
CA ALA A 131 3.64 -9.55 -6.72
C ALA A 131 4.32 -8.27 -7.25
N TYR A 132 4.18 -7.15 -6.52
CA TYR A 132 4.78 -5.88 -6.92
C TYR A 132 6.29 -5.85 -6.74
N GLY A 133 6.82 -6.62 -5.78
CA GLY A 133 8.27 -6.85 -5.66
C GLY A 133 8.85 -7.56 -6.88
N ALA A 134 8.19 -8.63 -7.32
CA ALA A 134 8.58 -9.34 -8.54
C ALA A 134 8.55 -8.41 -9.77
N ALA A 135 7.48 -7.62 -9.93
CA ALA A 135 7.36 -6.65 -11.01
C ALA A 135 8.40 -5.51 -10.92
N ALA A 136 8.83 -5.15 -9.71
CA ALA A 136 9.88 -4.16 -9.47
C ALA A 136 11.31 -4.69 -9.69
N GLY A 137 11.49 -6.01 -9.77
CA GLY A 137 12.81 -6.65 -9.73
C GLY A 137 13.46 -6.60 -8.34
N ILE A 138 12.65 -6.57 -7.28
CA ILE A 138 13.07 -6.53 -5.88
C ILE A 138 12.84 -7.91 -5.26
N SER A 139 13.85 -8.49 -4.61
CA SER A 139 13.72 -9.74 -3.86
C SER A 139 12.82 -9.54 -2.64
N VAL A 140 11.84 -10.42 -2.44
CA VAL A 140 10.89 -10.29 -1.33
C VAL A 140 10.99 -11.47 -0.38
N ASN A 141 11.15 -11.17 0.91
CA ASN A 141 11.07 -12.12 2.00
C ASN A 141 9.75 -11.89 2.76
N ILE A 142 8.92 -12.92 2.86
CA ILE A 142 7.68 -12.87 3.63
C ILE A 142 7.86 -13.72 4.89
N VAL A 143 7.83 -13.07 6.03
CA VAL A 143 7.84 -13.73 7.34
C VAL A 143 6.40 -13.95 7.79
N THR A 144 6.03 -15.17 8.14
CA THR A 144 4.63 -15.54 8.41
C THR A 144 4.53 -16.64 9.48
N PRO A 145 3.46 -16.67 10.29
CA PRO A 145 3.24 -17.77 11.20
C PRO A 145 3.15 -19.12 10.47
N SER A 146 3.67 -20.18 11.08
CA SER A 146 3.67 -21.53 10.49
C SER A 146 2.26 -22.10 10.28
N ASN A 147 1.26 -21.59 11.01
CA ASN A 147 -0.15 -21.95 10.87
C ASN A 147 -0.93 -21.07 9.88
N ALA A 148 -0.26 -20.23 9.11
CA ALA A 148 -0.91 -19.38 8.11
C ALA A 148 -1.61 -20.20 7.02
N SER A 149 -2.61 -19.59 6.38
CA SER A 149 -3.43 -20.23 5.34
C SER A 149 -2.58 -20.75 4.18
N ALA A 150 -2.61 -22.04 3.91
CA ALA A 150 -1.85 -22.69 2.84
C ALA A 150 -2.12 -22.07 1.44
N PRO A 151 -3.37 -21.75 1.04
CA PRO A 151 -3.63 -21.07 -0.22
C PRO A 151 -2.92 -19.70 -0.34
N LYS A 152 -2.86 -18.92 0.75
CA LYS A 152 -2.16 -17.62 0.78
C LYS A 152 -0.65 -17.80 0.67
N ILE A 153 -0.07 -18.78 1.36
CA ILE A 153 1.35 -19.12 1.24
C ILE A 153 1.67 -19.53 -0.21
N SER A 154 0.81 -20.35 -0.81
CA SER A 154 0.97 -20.77 -2.22
C SER A 154 0.92 -19.58 -3.18
N GLN A 155 -0.01 -18.65 -2.98
CA GLN A 155 -0.10 -17.42 -3.76
C GLN A 155 1.20 -16.58 -3.65
N ILE A 156 1.68 -16.36 -2.43
CA ILE A 156 2.92 -15.61 -2.16
C ILE A 156 4.13 -16.25 -2.87
N LYS A 157 4.26 -17.59 -2.75
CA LYS A 157 5.33 -18.35 -3.42
C LYS A 157 5.22 -18.31 -4.93
N ALA A 158 4.01 -18.34 -5.48
CA ALA A 158 3.77 -18.26 -6.93
C ALA A 158 4.26 -16.92 -7.52
N TYR A 159 4.26 -15.84 -6.72
CA TYR A 159 4.85 -14.55 -7.10
C TYR A 159 6.38 -14.49 -6.92
N GLY A 160 7.02 -15.60 -6.50
CA GLY A 160 8.48 -15.69 -6.39
C GLY A 160 9.07 -15.22 -5.06
N ALA A 161 8.26 -14.88 -4.06
CA ALA A 161 8.77 -14.48 -2.76
C ALA A 161 9.30 -15.68 -1.95
N LYS A 162 10.35 -15.44 -1.17
CA LYS A 162 10.85 -16.38 -0.17
C LYS A 162 9.98 -16.32 1.08
N VAL A 163 9.44 -17.46 1.50
CA VAL A 163 8.55 -17.54 2.66
C VAL A 163 9.29 -18.15 3.85
N HIS A 164 9.33 -17.41 4.95
CA HIS A 164 9.93 -17.79 6.22
C HIS A 164 8.83 -18.11 7.23
N LEU A 165 8.67 -19.39 7.56
CA LEU A 165 7.66 -19.85 8.50
C LEU A 165 8.19 -19.75 9.93
N VAL A 166 7.51 -18.99 10.78
CA VAL A 166 7.86 -18.82 12.20
C VAL A 166 6.86 -19.57 13.05
N PRO A 167 7.31 -20.51 13.91
CA PRO A 167 6.44 -21.12 14.91
C PRO A 167 6.00 -20.08 15.93
N GLY A 168 4.70 -20.12 16.32
CA GLY A 168 4.18 -19.27 17.40
C GLY A 168 3.18 -18.22 16.93
N SER A 169 3.17 -17.08 17.62
CA SER A 169 2.18 -16.02 17.50
C SER A 169 2.49 -15.01 16.38
N ARG A 170 1.60 -14.02 16.23
CA ARG A 170 1.81 -12.87 15.34
C ARG A 170 2.98 -12.01 15.83
N GLU A 171 3.12 -11.86 17.14
CA GLU A 171 4.19 -11.06 17.77
C GLU A 171 5.57 -11.67 17.51
N GLU A 172 5.70 -13.01 17.59
CA GLU A 172 6.95 -13.70 17.27
C GLU A 172 7.31 -13.57 15.78
N THR A 173 6.30 -13.58 14.93
CA THR A 173 6.47 -13.33 13.49
C THR A 173 6.98 -11.91 13.21
N GLU A 174 6.41 -10.90 13.88
CA GLU A 174 6.85 -9.51 13.79
C GLU A 174 8.30 -9.34 14.27
N GLN A 175 8.63 -9.95 15.43
CA GLN A 175 10.02 -9.93 15.93
C GLN A 175 11.01 -10.56 14.96
N ALA A 176 10.67 -11.69 14.35
CA ALA A 176 11.51 -12.31 13.34
C ALA A 176 11.71 -11.43 12.10
N ALA A 177 10.65 -10.72 11.68
CA ALA A 177 10.74 -9.77 10.58
C ALA A 177 11.61 -8.56 10.95
N LEU A 178 11.48 -8.03 12.15
CA LEU A 178 12.30 -6.91 12.66
C LEU A 178 13.76 -7.32 12.84
N GLU A 179 14.04 -8.57 13.20
CA GLU A 179 15.42 -9.09 13.23
C GLU A 179 16.02 -9.13 11.82
N MET A 180 15.27 -9.63 10.83
CA MET A 180 15.69 -9.61 9.43
C MET A 180 15.84 -8.18 8.90
N ALA A 181 15.02 -7.24 9.38
CA ALA A 181 15.06 -5.84 9.01
C ALA A 181 16.34 -5.09 9.44
N LYS A 182 17.22 -5.70 10.23
CA LYS A 182 18.55 -5.16 10.53
C LYS A 182 19.48 -5.20 9.31
N SER A 183 19.21 -6.05 8.34
CA SER A 183 20.04 -6.25 7.12
C SER A 183 19.25 -6.08 5.83
N VAL A 184 17.94 -6.18 5.87
CA VAL A 184 17.02 -6.09 4.71
C VAL A 184 15.99 -4.99 4.97
N PHE A 185 15.61 -4.21 3.96
CA PHE A 185 14.66 -3.13 4.15
C PHE A 185 13.27 -3.65 4.56
N TYR A 186 12.69 -3.11 5.65
CA TYR A 186 11.35 -3.48 6.11
C TYR A 186 10.27 -2.74 5.31
N ALA A 187 9.63 -3.47 4.41
CA ALA A 187 8.59 -2.95 3.52
C ALA A 187 7.18 -3.24 4.08
N SER A 188 6.96 -2.93 5.35
CA SER A 188 5.69 -3.20 6.01
C SER A 188 4.57 -2.33 5.47
N HIS A 189 3.48 -2.97 5.06
CA HIS A 189 2.26 -2.31 4.60
C HIS A 189 1.51 -1.56 5.72
N ASN A 190 1.89 -1.77 6.98
CA ASN A 190 1.35 -1.07 8.14
C ASN A 190 2.19 0.13 8.57
N TRP A 191 3.47 0.14 8.23
CA TRP A 191 4.42 1.16 8.68
C TRP A 191 4.83 2.14 7.59
N HIS A 192 5.00 1.65 6.36
CA HIS A 192 5.60 2.47 5.31
C HIS A 192 4.64 3.54 4.78
N PRO A 193 4.98 4.84 4.88
CA PRO A 193 4.05 5.93 4.57
C PRO A 193 3.59 5.94 3.10
N PHE A 194 4.42 5.48 2.16
CA PHE A 194 4.04 5.37 0.75
C PHE A 194 2.97 4.32 0.49
N PHE A 195 2.75 3.37 1.39
CA PHE A 195 1.64 2.44 1.27
C PHE A 195 0.29 3.17 1.40
N LEU A 196 0.19 4.10 2.35
CA LEU A 196 -1.00 4.95 2.51
C LEU A 196 -1.20 5.88 1.30
N GLN A 197 -0.12 6.34 0.67
CA GLN A 197 -0.24 7.14 -0.56
C GLN A 197 -0.88 6.35 -1.70
N GLY A 198 -0.68 5.05 -1.76
CA GLY A 198 -1.38 4.18 -2.71
C GLY A 198 -2.84 3.95 -2.32
N THR A 199 -3.12 3.62 -1.06
CA THR A 199 -4.50 3.34 -0.62
C THR A 199 -5.41 4.56 -0.71
N LYS A 200 -4.91 5.80 -0.55
CA LYS A 200 -5.72 7.02 -0.73
C LYS A 200 -6.32 7.16 -2.14
N THR A 201 -5.74 6.50 -3.14
CA THR A 201 -6.29 6.53 -4.50
C THR A 201 -7.67 5.89 -4.59
N LEU A 202 -8.06 5.06 -3.62
CA LEU A 202 -9.42 4.55 -3.52
C LEU A 202 -10.43 5.68 -3.26
N GLY A 203 -10.09 6.63 -2.38
CA GLY A 203 -10.92 7.82 -2.14
C GLY A 203 -11.06 8.69 -3.39
N TYR A 204 -9.96 8.92 -4.11
CA TYR A 204 -9.99 9.67 -5.37
C TYR A 204 -10.81 8.97 -6.45
N GLU A 205 -10.71 7.66 -6.55
CA GLU A 205 -11.45 6.86 -7.53
C GLU A 205 -12.95 6.85 -7.21
N LEU A 206 -13.34 6.71 -5.95
CA LEU A 206 -14.73 6.86 -5.53
C LEU A 206 -15.28 8.26 -5.86
N TRP A 207 -14.52 9.31 -5.60
CA TRP A 207 -14.89 10.68 -5.93
C TRP A 207 -15.04 10.89 -7.45
N GLU A 208 -14.15 10.34 -8.26
CA GLU A 208 -14.25 10.38 -9.73
C GLU A 208 -15.45 9.58 -10.24
N ASP A 209 -15.65 8.34 -9.75
CA ASP A 209 -16.78 7.47 -10.12
C ASP A 209 -18.14 8.09 -9.78
N LEU A 210 -18.19 8.96 -8.77
CA LEU A 210 -19.38 9.69 -8.34
C LEU A 210 -19.49 11.10 -8.98
N ASN A 211 -18.85 11.32 -10.12
CA ASN A 211 -18.82 12.60 -10.83
C ASN A 211 -18.35 13.76 -9.94
N PHE A 212 -17.26 13.53 -9.22
CA PHE A 212 -16.62 14.49 -8.32
C PHE A 212 -17.52 14.98 -7.17
N LYS A 213 -18.40 14.11 -6.68
CA LYS A 213 -19.21 14.33 -5.49
C LYS A 213 -18.79 13.35 -4.39
N ALA A 214 -18.70 13.85 -3.17
CA ALA A 214 -18.48 12.97 -2.03
C ALA A 214 -19.79 12.19 -1.72
N PRO A 215 -19.70 10.90 -1.39
CA PRO A 215 -20.86 10.16 -0.89
C PRO A 215 -21.20 10.62 0.55
N ASP A 216 -22.46 10.49 0.96
CA ASP A 216 -22.90 10.84 2.31
C ASP A 216 -22.26 9.91 3.36
N ASN A 217 -22.03 8.65 3.01
CA ASN A 217 -21.45 7.65 3.89
C ASN A 217 -20.57 6.69 3.11
N ILE A 218 -19.45 6.30 3.71
CA ILE A 218 -18.58 5.22 3.22
C ILE A 218 -18.44 4.17 4.33
N ILE A 219 -18.73 2.91 4.01
CA ILE A 219 -18.54 1.78 4.92
C ILE A 219 -17.30 1.02 4.48
N ILE A 220 -16.28 0.99 5.32
CA ILE A 220 -14.98 0.38 5.02
C ILE A 220 -14.69 -0.74 6.02
N PRO A 221 -14.50 -1.99 5.58
CA PRO A 221 -13.98 -3.06 6.44
C PRO A 221 -12.60 -2.69 6.97
N THR A 222 -12.44 -2.70 8.29
CA THR A 222 -11.24 -2.17 8.95
C THR A 222 -10.57 -3.23 9.81
N GLY A 223 -9.31 -3.53 9.49
CA GLY A 223 -8.37 -4.26 10.34
C GLY A 223 -7.30 -3.28 10.87
N ALA A 224 -6.09 -3.32 10.34
CA ALA A 224 -5.00 -2.39 10.72
C ALA A 224 -5.21 -0.92 10.30
N GLY A 225 -6.28 -0.59 9.59
CA GLY A 225 -6.68 0.79 9.33
C GLY A 225 -6.20 1.41 8.01
N SER A 226 -5.27 0.80 7.29
CA SER A 226 -4.67 1.40 6.08
C SER A 226 -5.69 1.82 5.01
N ASN A 227 -6.83 1.12 4.92
CA ASN A 227 -7.88 1.46 3.96
C ASN A 227 -8.68 2.70 4.40
N VAL A 228 -9.03 2.78 5.68
CA VAL A 228 -9.73 3.95 6.25
C VAL A 228 -8.84 5.18 6.17
N LEU A 229 -7.59 5.07 6.65
CA LEU A 229 -6.63 6.16 6.64
C LEU A 229 -6.31 6.64 5.22
N GLY A 230 -6.34 5.74 4.24
CA GLY A 230 -6.17 6.13 2.85
C GLY A 230 -7.36 6.90 2.27
N CYS A 231 -8.59 6.57 2.69
CA CYS A 231 -9.80 7.24 2.19
C CYS A 231 -10.14 8.55 2.92
N TYR A 232 -9.63 8.72 4.15
CA TYR A 232 -9.81 9.92 4.97
C TYR A 232 -8.93 11.06 4.48
#